data_5a11c1602301634615d4c3fe3704066a
#
_entry.id   5a11c1602301634615d4c3fe3704066a
#
_cell.length_a   1.000
_cell.length_b   1.000
_cell.length_c   1.000
_cell.angle_alpha   90.00
_cell.angle_beta   90.00
_cell.angle_gamma   90.00
#
_symmetry.space_group_name_H-M   'P 1'
#
loop_
_entity.id
_entity.type
_entity.pdbx_description
1 polymer ?
#
loop_
_entity_poly.entity_id
_entity_poly.type
_entity_poly.pdbx_seq_one_letter_code
_entity_poly.pdbx_strand_id
1 'polypeptide(L)'
;MDSWTSTALANTTPDCLLEVLTHPQQIKLWSPVDFELDDLDARRLSTGTKARVTGRVAGVRVSFQVEVHRADAARLELSADGPIGLDVRYDIAEAGGCGTGGGCAEMTAAVSVRSGRGITGRLVAGAAASLLSAGALDGAVGRIAQVAEGA
;
A
#
# COMPACT_ATOMS: atom_id res chain seq x y z
N MET A 1 -9.53 16.22 5.52
CA MET A 1 -8.91 15.02 4.93
C MET A 1 -7.57 14.77 5.59
N ASP A 2 -7.41 13.60 6.17
CA ASP A 2 -6.15 13.26 6.82
C ASP A 2 -5.25 12.52 5.84
N SER A 3 -3.98 12.82 5.87
CA SER A 3 -3.00 12.16 5.02
C SER A 3 -1.73 11.85 5.81
N TRP A 4 -1.04 10.80 5.40
CA TRP A 4 0.20 10.35 6.00
C TRP A 4 1.19 10.02 4.91
N THR A 5 2.47 10.29 5.16
CA THR A 5 3.55 9.94 4.24
C THR A 5 4.67 9.26 5.00
N SER A 6 5.36 8.36 4.32
CA SER A 6 6.54 7.69 4.87
C SER A 6 7.50 7.35 3.74
N THR A 7 8.78 7.39 4.02
CA THR A 7 9.84 7.13 3.05
C THR A 7 10.78 6.05 3.57
N ALA A 8 11.20 5.16 2.68
CA ALA A 8 12.18 4.13 2.99
C ALA A 8 13.16 3.94 1.83
N LEU A 9 14.38 3.56 2.17
CA LEU A 9 15.40 3.16 1.20
C LEU A 9 15.51 1.64 1.20
N ALA A 10 15.66 1.05 0.03
CA ALA A 10 15.85 -0.38 -0.12
C ALA A 10 17.03 -0.68 -1.03
N ASN A 11 17.82 -1.68 -0.67
CA ASN A 11 18.95 -2.17 -1.47
C ASN A 11 18.43 -3.07 -2.60
N THR A 12 17.70 -2.47 -3.53
CA THR A 12 17.08 -3.19 -4.63
C THR A 12 16.75 -2.23 -5.77
N THR A 13 16.22 -2.76 -6.85
CA THR A 13 15.82 -1.95 -8.01
C THR A 13 14.38 -1.46 -7.87
N PRO A 14 14.01 -0.36 -8.55
CA PRO A 14 12.62 0.08 -8.60
C PRO A 14 11.66 -1.00 -9.10
N ASP A 15 12.06 -1.81 -10.07
CA ASP A 15 11.23 -2.90 -10.60
C ASP A 15 10.93 -3.95 -9.53
N CYS A 16 11.90 -4.27 -8.69
CA CYS A 16 11.72 -5.21 -7.60
C CYS A 16 10.76 -4.68 -6.54
N LEU A 17 10.85 -3.39 -6.22
CA LEU A 17 9.88 -2.75 -5.32
C LEU A 17 8.47 -2.78 -5.89
N LEU A 18 8.33 -2.47 -7.18
CA LEU A 18 7.01 -2.52 -7.83
C LEU A 18 6.42 -3.93 -7.76
N GLU A 19 7.23 -4.95 -7.95
CA GLU A 19 6.77 -6.34 -7.85
C GLU A 19 6.24 -6.64 -6.45
N VAL A 20 6.95 -6.24 -5.41
CA VAL A 20 6.53 -6.42 -4.01
C VAL A 20 5.22 -5.69 -3.74
N LEU A 21 5.03 -4.52 -4.32
CA LEU A 21 3.83 -3.70 -4.14
C LEU A 21 2.62 -4.22 -4.91
N THR A 22 2.83 -4.96 -6.00
CA THR A 22 1.74 -5.31 -6.92
C THR A 22 1.40 -6.80 -6.93
N HIS A 23 2.29 -7.66 -6.44
CA HIS A 23 2.05 -9.10 -6.41
C HIS A 23 1.28 -9.49 -5.14
N PRO A 24 0.07 -10.08 -5.24
CA PRO A 24 -0.75 -10.37 -4.06
C PRO A 24 -0.05 -11.21 -2.99
N GLN A 25 0.76 -12.19 -3.39
CA GLN A 25 1.51 -13.02 -2.44
C GLN A 25 2.54 -12.20 -1.66
N GLN A 26 3.15 -11.22 -2.30
CA GLN A 26 4.12 -10.34 -1.66
C GLN A 26 3.42 -9.33 -0.74
N ILE A 27 2.27 -8.82 -1.16
CA ILE A 27 1.50 -7.85 -0.37
C ILE A 27 1.13 -8.45 1.00
N LYS A 28 0.80 -9.72 1.06
CA LYS A 28 0.48 -10.40 2.32
C LYS A 28 1.64 -10.41 3.30
N LEU A 29 2.87 -10.34 2.82
CA LEU A 29 4.06 -10.37 3.67
C LEU A 29 4.31 -9.05 4.39
N TRP A 30 3.87 -7.92 3.81
CA TRP A 30 4.16 -6.60 4.39
C TRP A 30 2.92 -5.85 4.87
N SER A 31 1.72 -6.27 4.51
CA SER A 31 0.51 -5.58 4.91
C SER A 31 0.35 -5.54 6.43
N PRO A 32 0.00 -4.37 7.01
CA PRO A 32 -0.21 -4.26 8.45
C PRO A 32 -1.51 -4.89 8.93
N VAL A 33 -2.39 -5.27 8.01
CA VAL A 33 -3.68 -5.90 8.32
C VAL A 33 -3.86 -7.15 7.47
N ASP A 34 -4.56 -8.14 8.01
CA ASP A 34 -4.93 -9.33 7.27
C ASP A 34 -6.05 -8.99 6.29
N PHE A 35 -5.92 -9.50 5.08
CA PHE A 35 -6.92 -9.25 4.04
C PHE A 35 -7.02 -10.41 3.07
N GLU A 36 -8.13 -10.46 2.36
CA GLU A 36 -8.35 -11.37 1.23
C GLU A 36 -8.60 -10.54 -0.02
N LEU A 37 -8.02 -10.97 -1.12
CA LEU A 37 -8.16 -10.31 -2.41
C LEU A 37 -9.04 -11.17 -3.31
N ASP A 38 -10.20 -10.65 -3.67
CA ASP A 38 -11.18 -11.33 -4.51
C ASP A 38 -11.37 -10.57 -5.82
N ASP A 39 -11.92 -11.25 -6.81
CA ASP A 39 -12.28 -10.66 -8.10
C ASP A 39 -11.11 -9.94 -8.79
N LEU A 40 -9.87 -10.39 -8.54
CA LEU A 40 -8.72 -9.88 -9.25
C LEU A 40 -8.70 -10.46 -10.66
N ASP A 41 -8.77 -9.59 -11.67
CA ASP A 41 -8.82 -9.97 -13.07
C ASP A 41 -7.44 -10.17 -13.71
N ALA A 42 -6.37 -10.13 -12.91
CA ALA A 42 -4.99 -10.28 -13.34
C ALA A 42 -4.15 -10.95 -12.25
N ARG A 43 -2.97 -11.45 -12.61
CA ARG A 43 -2.06 -12.11 -11.64
C ARG A 43 -1.44 -11.13 -10.67
N ARG A 44 -1.36 -9.86 -11.05
CA ARG A 44 -0.77 -8.79 -10.24
C ARG A 44 -1.52 -7.50 -10.51
N LEU A 45 -1.37 -6.55 -9.60
CA LEU A 45 -1.95 -5.22 -9.78
C LEU A 45 -1.22 -4.51 -10.92
N SER A 46 -1.97 -4.07 -11.91
CA SER A 46 -1.45 -3.32 -13.05
C SER A 46 -2.38 -2.15 -13.34
N THR A 47 -1.94 -1.23 -14.18
CA THR A 47 -2.77 -0.08 -14.55
C THR A 47 -4.13 -0.56 -15.07
N GLY A 48 -5.21 -0.06 -14.49
CA GLY A 48 -6.57 -0.43 -14.86
C GLY A 48 -7.13 -1.65 -14.13
N THR A 49 -6.33 -2.34 -13.31
CA THR A 49 -6.78 -3.50 -12.53
C THR A 49 -7.82 -3.10 -11.51
N LYS A 50 -8.86 -3.92 -11.38
CA LYS A 50 -9.88 -3.78 -10.35
C LYS A 50 -9.92 -5.04 -9.52
N ALA A 51 -10.13 -4.88 -8.21
CA ALA A 51 -10.19 -6.01 -7.28
C ALA A 51 -11.07 -5.65 -6.09
N ARG A 52 -11.48 -6.67 -5.35
CA ARG A 52 -12.16 -6.50 -4.07
C ARG A 52 -11.21 -6.96 -2.97
N VAL A 53 -11.03 -6.11 -1.97
CA VAL A 53 -10.24 -6.43 -0.79
C VAL A 53 -11.17 -6.52 0.40
N THR A 54 -11.13 -7.63 1.13
CA THR A 54 -11.90 -7.81 2.36
C THR A 54 -10.92 -8.00 3.50
N GLY A 55 -11.11 -7.26 4.58
CA GLY A 55 -10.25 -7.36 5.75
C GLY A 55 -11.00 -6.99 7.02
N ARG A 56 -10.28 -6.93 8.13
CA ARG A 56 -10.83 -6.49 9.42
C ARG A 56 -10.10 -5.26 9.91
N VAL A 57 -10.89 -4.27 10.29
CA VAL A 57 -10.38 -3.04 10.90
C VAL A 57 -11.15 -2.84 12.20
N ALA A 58 -10.42 -2.77 13.32
CA ALA A 58 -11.00 -2.66 14.67
C ALA A 58 -12.05 -3.73 14.97
N GLY A 59 -11.81 -4.98 14.49
CA GLY A 59 -12.73 -6.09 14.68
C GLY A 59 -13.94 -6.10 13.75
N VAL A 60 -14.08 -5.11 12.89
CA VAL A 60 -15.17 -5.00 11.93
C VAL A 60 -14.71 -5.50 10.57
N ARG A 61 -15.48 -6.40 9.97
CA ARG A 61 -15.19 -6.88 8.61
C ARG A 61 -15.62 -5.81 7.62
N VAL A 62 -14.69 -5.43 6.74
CA VAL A 62 -14.91 -4.38 5.75
C VAL A 62 -14.46 -4.86 4.38
N SER A 63 -15.14 -4.38 3.33
CA SER A 63 -14.77 -4.65 1.94
C SER A 63 -14.54 -3.35 1.21
N PHE A 64 -13.51 -3.34 0.36
CA PHE A 64 -13.17 -2.20 -0.47
C PHE A 64 -13.11 -2.61 -1.94
N GLN A 65 -13.60 -1.74 -2.81
CA GLN A 65 -13.38 -1.85 -4.24
C GLN A 65 -12.10 -1.09 -4.57
N VAL A 66 -11.10 -1.80 -5.07
CA VAL A 66 -9.80 -1.22 -5.40
C VAL A 66 -9.68 -1.03 -6.90
N GLU A 67 -9.21 0.13 -7.31
CA GLU A 67 -8.89 0.42 -8.69
C GLU A 67 -7.46 0.96 -8.76
N VAL A 68 -6.65 0.35 -9.63
CA VAL A 68 -5.28 0.78 -9.85
C VAL A 68 -5.27 1.77 -11.01
N HIS A 69 -4.90 3.02 -10.72
CA HIS A 69 -4.87 4.08 -11.71
C HIS A 69 -3.57 4.09 -12.50
N ARG A 70 -2.46 3.73 -11.83
CA ARG A 70 -1.15 3.67 -12.46
C ARG A 70 -0.27 2.66 -11.72
N ALA A 71 0.43 1.82 -12.46
CA ALA A 71 1.40 0.87 -11.90
C ALA A 71 2.58 0.75 -12.87
N ASP A 72 3.70 1.40 -12.53
CA ASP A 72 4.95 1.30 -13.27
C ASP A 72 6.12 1.43 -12.29
N ALA A 73 7.34 1.35 -12.79
CA ALA A 73 8.54 1.38 -11.94
C ALA A 73 8.76 2.73 -11.23
N ALA A 74 8.04 3.77 -11.63
CA ALA A 74 8.15 5.10 -11.01
C ALA A 74 7.03 5.38 -10.01
N ARG A 75 5.86 4.77 -10.18
CA ARG A 75 4.71 5.07 -9.32
C ARG A 75 3.65 3.97 -9.34
N LEU A 76 3.10 3.73 -8.16
CA LEU A 76 1.86 2.98 -8.02
C LEU A 76 0.82 3.90 -7.40
N GLU A 77 -0.29 4.11 -8.10
CA GLU A 77 -1.44 4.87 -7.61
C GLU A 77 -2.67 4.01 -7.63
N LEU A 78 -3.37 3.96 -6.51
CA LEU A 78 -4.63 3.25 -6.42
C LEU A 78 -5.60 3.97 -5.48
N SER A 79 -6.88 3.67 -5.67
CA SER A 79 -7.92 4.10 -4.76
C SER A 79 -8.70 2.89 -4.27
N ALA A 80 -9.24 3.00 -3.07
CA ALA A 80 -10.10 1.99 -2.47
C ALA A 80 -11.36 2.66 -1.95
N ASP A 81 -12.50 2.15 -2.35
CA ASP A 81 -13.81 2.67 -1.95
C ASP A 81 -14.59 1.61 -1.18
N GLY A 82 -15.05 1.98 0.00
CA GLY A 82 -15.80 1.11 0.90
C GLY A 82 -16.48 1.95 1.97
N PRO A 83 -16.47 1.51 3.23
CA PRO A 83 -17.01 2.32 4.34
C PRO A 83 -16.32 3.69 4.43
N ILE A 84 -15.06 3.77 4.01
CA ILE A 84 -14.31 5.00 3.81
C ILE A 84 -13.66 4.96 2.43
N GLY A 85 -13.18 6.11 1.96
CA GLY A 85 -12.36 6.17 0.75
C GLY A 85 -10.89 6.28 1.14
N LEU A 86 -10.04 5.58 0.41
CA LEU A 86 -8.59 5.64 0.57
C LEU A 86 -7.95 5.96 -0.78
N ASP A 87 -6.99 6.87 -0.77
CA ASP A 87 -6.12 7.13 -1.92
C ASP A 87 -4.70 6.80 -1.50
N VAL A 88 -4.05 5.92 -2.26
CA VAL A 88 -2.72 5.42 -1.93
C VAL A 88 -1.79 5.66 -3.10
N ARG A 89 -0.61 6.19 -2.80
CA ARG A 89 0.42 6.44 -3.81
C ARG A 89 1.77 6.02 -3.27
N TYR A 90 2.50 5.28 -4.10
CA TYR A 90 3.90 4.96 -3.86
C TYR A 90 4.73 5.56 -4.99
N ASP A 91 5.62 6.48 -4.66
CA ASP A 91 6.59 7.05 -5.59
C ASP A 91 7.91 6.31 -5.42
N ILE A 92 8.47 5.80 -6.51
CA ILE A 92 9.68 4.99 -6.51
C ILE A 92 10.72 5.69 -7.38
N ALA A 93 11.91 5.88 -6.86
CA ALA A 93 13.00 6.52 -7.58
C ALA A 93 14.30 5.77 -7.32
N GLU A 94 15.20 5.77 -8.29
CA GLU A 94 16.55 5.29 -8.06
C GLU A 94 17.26 6.25 -7.11
N ALA A 95 17.96 5.71 -6.12
CA ALA A 95 18.73 6.48 -5.17
C ALA A 95 20.19 6.08 -5.24
N GLY A 96 21.07 7.04 -5.15
CA GLY A 96 22.50 6.77 -5.04
C GLY A 96 22.92 6.58 -3.60
N GLY A 97 24.05 5.91 -3.38
CA GLY A 97 24.71 5.91 -2.08
C GLY A 97 24.29 4.87 -1.07
N CYS A 98 23.59 3.84 -1.49
CA CYS A 98 23.22 2.73 -0.60
C CYS A 98 24.32 1.66 -0.49
N GLY A 99 25.58 2.02 -0.62
CA GLY A 99 26.69 1.09 -0.49
C GLY A 99 27.06 0.41 -1.80
N THR A 100 27.80 -0.68 -1.69
CA THR A 100 28.55 -1.27 -2.79
C THR A 100 27.70 -2.05 -3.78
N GLY A 101 27.78 -1.67 -5.06
CA GLY A 101 27.57 -2.59 -6.18
C GLY A 101 26.14 -3.03 -6.49
N GLY A 102 25.14 -2.47 -5.88
CA GLY A 102 23.75 -2.80 -6.17
C GLY A 102 22.91 -1.57 -6.44
N GLY A 103 21.82 -1.73 -7.13
CA GLY A 103 20.80 -0.69 -7.24
C GLY A 103 20.20 -0.37 -5.88
N CYS A 104 19.95 0.90 -5.64
CA CYS A 104 19.22 1.35 -4.47
C CYS A 104 18.00 2.14 -4.92
N ALA A 105 16.88 1.96 -4.25
CA ALA A 105 15.67 2.67 -4.57
C ALA A 105 15.10 3.36 -3.33
N GLU A 106 14.55 4.54 -3.53
CA GLU A 106 13.81 5.27 -2.52
C GLU A 106 12.33 5.17 -2.83
N MET A 107 11.55 4.82 -1.83
CA MET A 107 10.10 4.73 -1.96
C MET A 107 9.44 5.66 -0.97
N THR A 108 8.54 6.51 -1.46
CA THR A 108 7.72 7.38 -0.64
C THR A 108 6.27 6.95 -0.77
N ALA A 109 5.68 6.55 0.34
CA ALA A 109 4.28 6.15 0.40
C ALA A 109 3.44 7.31 0.93
N ALA A 110 2.31 7.55 0.32
CA ALA A 110 1.33 8.54 0.76
C ALA A 110 -0.05 7.89 0.82
N VAL A 111 -0.73 8.05 1.94
CA VAL A 111 -2.08 7.53 2.15
C VAL A 111 -2.97 8.70 2.59
N SER A 112 -4.09 8.87 1.91
CA SER A 112 -5.11 9.85 2.29
C SER A 112 -6.41 9.12 2.59
N VAL A 113 -7.07 9.51 3.68
CA VAL A 113 -8.35 8.96 4.09
C VAL A 113 -9.43 9.98 3.78
N ARG A 114 -10.40 9.58 2.95
CA ARG A 114 -11.59 10.39 2.68
C ARG A 114 -12.66 10.06 3.71
N SER A 115 -13.53 11.00 4.00
CA SER A 115 -14.57 10.86 5.03
C SER A 115 -15.46 9.64 4.79
N GLY A 116 -15.70 8.89 5.87
CA GLY A 116 -16.61 7.76 5.84
C GLY A 116 -18.08 8.19 5.91
N ARG A 117 -18.96 7.30 5.47
CA ARG A 117 -20.40 7.50 5.52
C ARG A 117 -21.02 6.67 6.63
N GLY A 118 -21.91 7.28 7.40
CA GLY A 118 -22.64 6.61 8.46
C GLY A 118 -21.76 6.24 9.66
N ILE A 119 -22.33 5.47 10.59
CA ILE A 119 -21.64 5.06 11.82
C ILE A 119 -20.48 4.14 11.53
N THR A 120 -20.68 3.14 10.65
CA THR A 120 -19.62 2.21 10.25
C THR A 120 -18.45 2.95 9.61
N GLY A 121 -18.75 3.88 8.69
CA GLY A 121 -17.72 4.69 8.05
C GLY A 121 -16.89 5.50 9.03
N ARG A 122 -17.53 6.10 10.02
CA ARG A 122 -16.84 6.87 11.06
C ARG A 122 -15.96 6.00 11.94
N LEU A 123 -16.42 4.81 12.30
CA LEU A 123 -15.63 3.85 13.09
C LEU A 123 -14.40 3.39 12.32
N VAL A 124 -14.58 3.04 11.05
CA VAL A 124 -13.49 2.58 10.21
C VAL A 124 -12.48 3.71 9.97
N ALA A 125 -12.97 4.92 9.70
CA ALA A 125 -12.11 6.09 9.51
C ALA A 125 -11.28 6.38 10.77
N GLY A 126 -11.91 6.34 11.94
CA GLY A 126 -11.21 6.53 13.22
C GLY A 126 -10.16 5.45 13.47
N ALA A 127 -10.49 4.19 13.20
CA ALA A 127 -9.55 3.09 13.35
C ALA A 127 -8.37 3.20 12.38
N ALA A 128 -8.63 3.55 11.12
CA ALA A 128 -7.59 3.75 10.12
C ALA A 128 -6.67 4.91 10.52
N ALA A 129 -7.23 6.03 10.95
CA ALA A 129 -6.45 7.17 11.42
C ALA A 129 -5.60 6.81 12.63
N SER A 130 -6.13 6.03 13.57
CA SER A 130 -5.38 5.57 14.74
C SER A 130 -4.20 4.69 14.36
N LEU A 131 -4.40 3.74 13.45
CA LEU A 131 -3.33 2.86 12.96
C LEU A 131 -2.23 3.67 12.27
N LEU A 132 -2.61 4.58 11.38
CA LEU A 132 -1.65 5.41 10.64
C LEU A 132 -0.91 6.36 11.56
N SER A 133 -1.59 6.96 12.52
CA SER A 133 -0.96 7.83 13.52
C SER A 133 -0.04 7.08 14.47
N ALA A 134 -0.30 5.79 14.67
CA ALA A 134 0.56 4.91 15.49
C ALA A 134 1.79 4.38 14.73
N GLY A 135 1.98 4.76 13.47
CA GLY A 135 3.15 4.37 12.70
C GLY A 135 2.96 3.15 11.79
N ALA A 136 1.72 2.76 11.51
CA ALA A 136 1.45 1.61 10.64
C ALA A 136 2.06 1.78 9.25
N LEU A 137 2.05 3.00 8.70
CA LEU A 137 2.63 3.28 7.39
C LEU A 137 4.15 3.14 7.42
N ASP A 138 4.82 3.66 8.46
CA ASP A 138 6.26 3.51 8.62
C ASP A 138 6.65 2.04 8.75
N GLY A 139 5.88 1.27 9.50
CA GLY A 139 6.08 -0.17 9.63
C GLY A 139 5.89 -0.89 8.30
N ALA A 140 4.88 -0.51 7.53
CA ALA A 140 4.60 -1.11 6.23
C ALA A 140 5.72 -0.84 5.23
N VAL A 141 6.18 0.42 5.10
CA VAL A 141 7.27 0.73 4.16
C VAL A 141 8.58 0.05 4.55
N GLY A 142 8.86 -0.08 5.84
CA GLY A 142 10.02 -0.82 6.33
C GLY A 142 9.96 -2.30 5.94
N ARG A 143 8.79 -2.93 6.07
CA ARG A 143 8.59 -4.33 5.66
C ARG A 143 8.67 -4.50 4.15
N ILE A 144 8.11 -3.56 3.37
CA ILE A 144 8.23 -3.58 1.91
C ILE A 144 9.71 -3.60 1.52
N ALA A 145 10.51 -2.73 2.11
CA ALA A 145 11.94 -2.68 1.84
C ALA A 145 12.62 -4.01 2.18
N GLN A 146 12.31 -4.59 3.33
CA GLN A 146 12.88 -5.88 3.76
C GLN A 146 12.48 -7.02 2.82
N VAL A 147 11.23 -7.08 2.40
CA VAL A 147 10.75 -8.11 1.47
C VAL A 147 11.44 -7.96 0.11
N ALA A 148 11.57 -6.75 -0.38
CA ALA A 148 12.22 -6.47 -1.64
C ALA A 148 13.72 -6.82 -1.62
N GLU A 149 14.40 -6.53 -0.51
CA GLU A 149 15.83 -6.85 -0.35
C GLU A 149 16.08 -8.35 -0.24
N GLY A 150 15.12 -9.10 0.29
CA GLY A 150 15.22 -10.55 0.41
C GLY A 150 14.74 -11.34 -0.80
N ALA A 151 14.22 -10.65 -1.79
CA ALA A 151 13.65 -11.30 -2.98
C ALA A 151 14.71 -11.70 -3.99
#